data_16601a41902ef2b49f2093a63dd9ae6b
#
_entry.id   16601a41902ef2b49f2093a63dd9ae6b
#
_cell.length_a   1.000
_cell.length_b   1.000
_cell.length_c   1.000
_cell.angle_alpha   90.00
_cell.angle_beta   90.00
_cell.angle_gamma   90.00
#
_symmetry.space_group_name_H-M   'P 1'
#
loop_
_entity.id
_entity.type
_entity.pdbx_description
1 polymer ?
#
loop_
_entity_poly.entity_id
_entity_poly.type
_entity_poly.pdbx_seq_one_letter_code
_entity_poly.pdbx_strand_id
1 'polypeptide(L)'
;VLSISFLHGEIGLATKPQTAFFSYSRDDSDFALRLAEDLKAAGANVWLDQLDIAPGQRWARAVQDALDNCHRMLVILSPASVNSTNVEDEVAFALEEHKTVIPVLYRWTNGKIQTSTDPENWVVNPVITLF
;
A
#
# COMPACT_ATOMS: atom_id res chain seq x y z
N VAL A 1 -5.32 -17.35 -8.41
CA VAL A 1 -5.17 -17.69 -8.49
C VAL A 1 -4.83 -18.49 -8.28
N LEU A 2 -4.86 -18.88 -8.22
CA LEU A 2 -4.40 -19.60 -8.18
C LEU A 2 -4.33 -20.36 -8.80
N SER A 3 -4.81 -20.41 -9.20
CA SER A 3 -4.73 -21.24 -9.85
C SER A 3 -4.02 -21.28 -10.81
N ILE A 4 -3.96 -20.57 -11.27
CA ILE A 4 -3.24 -20.41 -12.09
C ILE A 4 -2.17 -20.63 -11.87
N SER A 5 -2.08 -20.14 -11.11
CA SER A 5 -0.96 -20.34 -10.70
C SER A 5 -0.77 -21.69 -10.66
N PHE A 6 -1.52 -22.37 -10.64
CA PHE A 6 -1.33 -23.59 -10.53
C PHE A 6 -0.88 -24.19 -11.55
N LEU A 7 -1.22 -23.80 -12.56
CA LEU A 7 -0.77 -24.36 -13.47
C LEU A 7 0.49 -24.13 -13.62
N HIS A 8 0.88 -23.02 -13.58
CA HIS A 8 2.16 -22.88 -13.82
C HIS A 8 2.85 -22.96 -12.60
N GLY A 9 2.24 -22.73 -11.61
CA GLY A 9 2.96 -22.86 -10.51
C GLY A 9 3.48 -24.19 -10.40
N GLU A 10 2.71 -25.06 -10.84
CA GLU A 10 3.15 -26.22 -10.58
C GLU A 10 4.12 -26.72 -11.33
N ILE A 11 4.51 -26.16 -12.22
CA ILE A 11 5.53 -26.61 -12.90
C ILE A 11 6.65 -26.64 -12.07
N GLY A 12 6.50 -26.49 -10.87
CA GLY A 12 7.59 -26.66 -10.05
C GLY A 12 8.49 -25.52 -9.99
N LEU A 13 8.28 -24.56 -10.75
CA LEU A 13 9.11 -23.47 -10.67
C LEU A 13 8.60 -22.59 -9.62
N ALA A 14 9.36 -22.45 -8.59
CA ALA A 14 9.01 -21.56 -7.52
C ALA A 14 9.10 -20.17 -8.05
N THR A 15 8.01 -19.48 -8.13
CA THR A 15 8.05 -18.07 -8.41
C THR A 15 8.20 -17.36 -7.10
N LYS A 16 8.95 -16.26 -7.09
CA LYS A 16 9.06 -15.45 -5.91
C LYS A 16 7.69 -14.97 -5.51
N PRO A 17 7.35 -14.98 -4.23
CA PRO A 17 6.09 -14.41 -3.77
C PRO A 17 6.04 -12.94 -4.15
N GLN A 18 4.90 -12.50 -4.62
CA GLN A 18 4.73 -11.10 -4.95
C GLN A 18 4.50 -10.31 -3.68
N THR A 19 5.29 -9.28 -3.50
CA THR A 19 5.25 -8.46 -2.30
C THR A 19 4.46 -7.20 -2.56
N ALA A 20 3.58 -6.87 -1.63
CA ALA A 20 2.82 -5.63 -1.66
C ALA A 20 3.40 -4.66 -0.62
N PHE A 21 3.80 -3.49 -1.09
CA PHE A 21 4.33 -2.43 -0.24
C PHE A 21 3.16 -1.59 0.29
N PHE A 22 3.14 -1.30 1.58
CA PHE A 22 2.10 -0.46 2.18
C PHE A 22 2.52 1.00 2.18
N SER A 23 1.77 1.82 1.46
CA SER A 23 1.93 3.27 1.47
C SER A 23 0.79 3.87 2.30
N TYR A 24 1.12 4.59 3.35
CA TYR A 24 0.12 5.12 4.26
C TYR A 24 0.65 6.33 5.03
N SER A 25 -0.26 7.18 5.52
CA SER A 25 0.11 8.27 6.40
C SER A 25 0.32 7.75 7.80
N ARG A 26 1.26 8.34 8.53
CA ARG A 26 1.50 7.97 9.95
C ARG A 26 0.25 8.12 10.81
N ASP A 27 -0.65 9.03 10.45
CA ASP A 27 -1.88 9.20 11.19
C ASP A 27 -2.79 7.97 11.08
N ASP A 28 -2.59 7.13 10.06
CA ASP A 28 -3.36 5.93 9.84
C ASP A 28 -2.60 4.66 10.27
N SER A 29 -1.57 4.81 11.08
CA SER A 29 -0.69 3.71 11.48
C SER A 29 -1.42 2.53 12.10
N ASP A 30 -2.38 2.79 12.99
CA ASP A 30 -3.08 1.70 13.66
C ASP A 30 -3.88 0.86 12.69
N PHE A 31 -4.55 1.49 11.73
CA PHE A 31 -5.31 0.79 10.72
C PHE A 31 -4.37 0.02 9.80
N ALA A 32 -3.29 0.67 9.34
CA ALA A 32 -2.33 0.05 8.45
C ALA A 32 -1.69 -1.17 9.08
N LEU A 33 -1.30 -1.06 10.35
CA LEU A 33 -0.67 -2.16 11.06
C LEU A 33 -1.62 -3.34 11.19
N ARG A 34 -2.86 -3.08 11.57
CA ARG A 34 -3.84 -4.15 11.72
C ARG A 34 -4.12 -4.84 10.39
N LEU A 35 -4.29 -4.06 9.34
CA LEU A 35 -4.55 -4.63 8.02
C LEU A 35 -3.36 -5.47 7.54
N ALA A 36 -2.14 -4.99 7.75
CA ALA A 36 -0.95 -5.73 7.36
C ALA A 36 -0.83 -7.04 8.13
N GLU A 37 -1.11 -7.02 9.43
CA GLU A 37 -1.07 -8.24 10.24
C GLU A 37 -2.13 -9.24 9.79
N ASP A 38 -3.34 -8.77 9.49
CA ASP A 38 -4.41 -9.63 9.02
C ASP A 38 -4.06 -10.25 7.66
N LEU A 39 -3.48 -9.47 6.77
CA LEU A 39 -3.07 -9.97 5.46
C LEU A 39 -1.93 -10.98 5.59
N LYS A 40 -0.96 -10.73 6.46
CA LYS A 40 0.13 -11.69 6.69
C LYS A 40 -0.43 -13.00 7.27
N ALA A 41 -1.38 -12.91 8.20
CA ALA A 41 -2.00 -14.09 8.77
C ALA A 41 -2.78 -14.89 7.72
N ALA A 42 -3.30 -14.23 6.71
CA ALA A 42 -4.01 -14.88 5.61
C ALA A 42 -3.05 -15.41 4.52
N GLY A 43 -1.76 -15.26 4.70
CA GLY A 43 -0.77 -15.78 3.77
C GLY A 43 -0.27 -14.78 2.73
N ALA A 44 -0.69 -13.54 2.80
CA ALA A 44 -0.22 -12.53 1.86
C ALA A 44 1.18 -12.07 2.23
N ASN A 45 1.98 -11.77 1.21
CA ASN A 45 3.33 -11.26 1.41
C ASN A 45 3.26 -9.73 1.31
N VAL A 46 3.24 -9.07 2.45
CA VAL A 46 3.17 -7.61 2.51
C VAL A 46 4.34 -7.04 3.27
N TRP A 47 4.75 -5.85 2.91
CA TRP A 47 5.83 -5.13 3.58
C TRP A 47 5.27 -3.85 4.19
N LEU A 48 5.43 -3.70 5.49
CA LEU A 48 5.04 -2.52 6.22
C LEU A 48 6.22 -2.09 7.05
N ASP A 49 6.63 -0.84 6.96
CA ASP A 49 7.83 -0.34 7.60
C ASP A 49 7.88 -0.62 9.11
N GLN A 50 6.75 -0.48 9.80
CA GLN A 50 6.71 -0.71 11.24
C GLN A 50 6.96 -2.17 11.62
N LEU A 51 6.69 -3.11 10.74
CA LEU A 51 6.87 -4.54 11.01
C LEU A 51 8.18 -5.08 10.43
N ASP A 52 8.62 -4.50 9.32
CA ASP A 52 9.64 -5.13 8.49
C ASP A 52 11.01 -4.44 8.52
N ILE A 53 11.11 -3.28 9.15
CA ILE A 53 12.40 -2.63 9.33
C ILE A 53 12.96 -3.04 10.68
N ALA A 54 14.09 -3.72 10.65
CA ALA A 54 14.72 -4.20 11.86
C ALA A 54 15.42 -3.07 12.61
N PRO A 55 15.57 -3.19 13.93
CA PRO A 55 16.33 -2.22 14.70
C PRO A 55 17.75 -2.12 14.15
N GLY A 56 18.24 -0.92 14.01
CA GLY A 56 19.58 -0.68 13.49
C GLY A 56 19.66 -0.54 11.98
N GLN A 57 18.61 -0.87 11.25
CA GLN A 57 18.62 -0.62 9.82
C GLN A 57 18.43 0.85 9.52
N ARG A 58 19.02 1.29 8.41
CA ARG A 58 18.81 2.66 7.95
C ARG A 58 17.43 2.74 7.35
N TRP A 59 16.58 3.54 7.95
CA TRP A 59 15.17 3.63 7.59
C TRP A 59 14.96 3.96 6.12
N ALA A 60 15.58 5.03 5.65
CA ALA A 60 15.38 5.47 4.28
C ALA A 60 15.82 4.43 3.26
N ARG A 61 16.92 3.71 3.55
CA ARG A 61 17.42 2.68 2.67
C ARG A 61 16.48 1.48 2.63
N ALA A 62 15.97 1.08 3.80
CA ALA A 62 15.05 -0.04 3.87
C ALA A 62 13.75 0.24 3.12
N VAL A 63 13.23 1.46 3.23
CA VAL A 63 12.02 1.85 2.50
C VAL A 63 12.29 1.83 1.01
N GLN A 64 13.41 2.40 0.57
CA GLN A 64 13.72 2.45 -0.86
C GLN A 64 13.90 1.04 -1.45
N ASP A 65 14.61 0.17 -0.74
CA ASP A 65 14.81 -1.20 -1.20
C ASP A 65 13.47 -1.94 -1.31
N ALA A 66 12.59 -1.77 -0.35
CA ALA A 66 11.28 -2.41 -0.38
C ALA A 66 10.43 -1.87 -1.53
N LEU A 67 10.51 -0.57 -1.77
CA LEU A 67 9.75 0.06 -2.84
C LEU A 67 10.26 -0.42 -4.20
N ASP A 68 11.58 -0.53 -4.37
CA ASP A 68 12.16 -1.02 -5.61
C ASP A 68 11.78 -2.48 -5.89
N ASN A 69 11.71 -3.28 -4.86
CA ASN A 69 11.50 -4.71 -5.00
C ASN A 69 10.05 -5.18 -4.90
N CYS A 70 9.12 -4.30 -4.59
CA CYS A 70 7.72 -4.70 -4.52
C CYS A 70 7.13 -4.88 -5.90
N HIS A 71 6.09 -5.70 -5.98
CA HIS A 71 5.37 -5.94 -7.23
C HIS A 71 4.06 -5.15 -7.24
N ARG A 72 3.52 -4.87 -6.05
CA ARG A 72 2.27 -4.17 -5.87
C ARG A 72 2.43 -3.14 -4.78
N MET A 73 1.60 -2.13 -4.82
CA MET A 73 1.54 -1.15 -3.76
C MET A 73 0.11 -1.10 -3.26
N LEU A 74 -0.07 -1.21 -1.96
CA LEU A 74 -1.35 -1.04 -1.35
C LEU A 74 -1.32 0.34 -0.69
N VAL A 75 -2.15 1.25 -1.16
CA VAL A 75 -2.17 2.62 -0.64
C VAL A 75 -3.44 2.83 0.18
N ILE A 76 -3.27 3.28 1.41
CA ILE A 76 -4.40 3.56 2.29
C ILE A 76 -4.84 4.99 2.04
N LEU A 77 -6.08 5.16 1.60
CA LEU A 77 -6.63 6.45 1.25
C LEU A 77 -7.45 7.02 2.40
N SER A 78 -7.02 8.17 2.88
CA SER A 78 -7.67 8.89 3.98
C SER A 78 -7.40 10.38 3.81
N PRO A 79 -8.01 11.24 4.61
CA PRO A 79 -7.68 12.65 4.60
C PRO A 79 -6.20 12.92 4.85
N ALA A 80 -5.59 12.13 5.74
CA ALA A 80 -4.18 12.29 6.06
C ALA A 80 -3.29 11.87 4.90
N SER A 81 -3.62 10.76 4.22
CA SER A 81 -2.77 10.28 3.14
C SER A 81 -2.76 11.21 1.93
N VAL A 82 -3.88 11.86 1.63
CA VAL A 82 -3.93 12.78 0.49
C VAL A 82 -3.10 14.03 0.72
N ASN A 83 -2.78 14.32 1.97
CA ASN A 83 -1.93 15.45 2.31
C ASN A 83 -0.50 15.02 2.66
N SER A 84 -0.17 13.76 2.45
CA SER A 84 1.15 13.23 2.77
C SER A 84 2.05 13.26 1.54
N THR A 85 3.11 14.04 1.58
CA THR A 85 4.09 14.08 0.51
C THR A 85 4.73 12.73 0.30
N ASN A 86 4.99 11.99 1.38
CA ASN A 86 5.61 10.68 1.26
C ASN A 86 4.69 9.68 0.53
N VAL A 87 3.39 9.68 0.84
CA VAL A 87 2.45 8.82 0.14
C VAL A 87 2.38 9.20 -1.34
N GLU A 88 2.33 10.51 -1.62
CA GLU A 88 2.29 11.00 -2.98
C GLU A 88 3.49 10.53 -3.78
N ASP A 89 4.67 10.67 -3.21
CA ASP A 89 5.92 10.29 -3.87
C ASP A 89 5.99 8.78 -4.11
N GLU A 90 5.56 8.00 -3.14
CA GLU A 90 5.56 6.53 -3.27
C GLU A 90 4.59 6.06 -4.34
N VAL A 91 3.40 6.65 -4.39
CA VAL A 91 2.41 6.31 -5.42
C VAL A 91 2.92 6.72 -6.80
N ALA A 92 3.51 7.91 -6.92
CA ALA A 92 4.06 8.37 -8.18
C ALA A 92 5.16 7.42 -8.68
N PHE A 93 6.04 6.97 -7.78
CA PHE A 93 7.08 6.03 -8.14
C PHE A 93 6.46 4.71 -8.63
N ALA A 94 5.49 4.19 -7.91
CA ALA A 94 4.86 2.92 -8.29
C ALA A 94 4.19 3.01 -9.66
N LEU A 95 3.55 4.13 -9.96
CA LEU A 95 2.90 4.32 -11.25
C LEU A 95 3.94 4.45 -12.37
N GLU A 96 5.03 5.16 -12.12
CA GLU A 96 6.08 5.29 -13.11
C GLU A 96 6.75 3.96 -13.43
N GLU A 97 6.89 3.09 -12.43
CA GLU A 97 7.52 1.80 -12.59
C GLU A 97 6.52 0.71 -12.98
N HIS A 98 5.31 1.11 -13.32
CA HIS A 98 4.24 0.21 -13.78
C HIS A 98 3.90 -0.88 -12.77
N LYS A 99 4.04 -0.59 -11.49
CA LYS A 99 3.63 -1.52 -10.44
C LYS A 99 2.11 -1.44 -10.29
N THR A 100 1.49 -2.52 -9.87
CA THR A 100 0.05 -2.54 -9.62
C THR A 100 -0.24 -1.79 -8.33
N VAL A 101 -1.09 -0.78 -8.40
CA VAL A 101 -1.46 0.00 -7.22
C VAL A 101 -2.88 -0.37 -6.83
N ILE A 102 -3.06 -0.75 -5.56
CA ILE A 102 -4.34 -1.18 -5.01
C ILE A 102 -4.77 -0.18 -3.95
N PRO A 103 -5.81 0.62 -4.20
CA PRO A 103 -6.27 1.57 -3.21
C PRO A 103 -7.15 0.89 -2.17
N VAL A 104 -6.95 1.24 -0.90
CA VAL A 104 -7.80 0.80 0.19
C VAL A 104 -8.47 2.05 0.76
N LEU A 105 -9.78 2.13 0.60
CA LEU A 105 -10.52 3.31 1.02
C LEU A 105 -10.75 3.29 2.52
N TYR A 106 -10.10 4.19 3.21
CA TYR A 106 -10.23 4.33 4.65
C TYR A 106 -10.73 5.77 4.89
N ARG A 107 -11.87 5.89 5.52
CA ARG A 107 -12.56 7.18 5.74
C ARG A 107 -12.95 7.84 4.41
N TRP A 108 -13.66 7.07 3.60
CA TRP A 108 -14.13 7.51 2.30
C TRP A 108 -15.66 7.49 2.29
N THR A 109 -16.29 8.51 1.76
CA THR A 109 -17.74 8.58 1.67
C THR A 109 -18.18 9.28 0.38
N ASN A 110 -19.06 8.62 -0.37
CA ASN A 110 -19.67 9.19 -1.57
C ASN A 110 -18.66 9.72 -2.59
N GLY A 111 -17.56 8.98 -2.81
CA GLY A 111 -16.57 9.39 -3.78
C GLY A 111 -15.66 10.52 -3.31
N LYS A 112 -15.72 10.86 -2.02
CA LYS A 112 -14.90 11.92 -1.46
C LYS A 112 -14.17 11.41 -0.24
N ILE A 113 -13.01 11.97 0.02
CA ILE A 113 -12.25 11.66 1.22
C ILE A 113 -12.68 12.64 2.31
N GLN A 114 -12.94 12.08 3.48
CA GLN A 114 -13.34 12.87 4.61
C GLN A 114 -12.17 13.71 5.11
N THR A 115 -12.16 14.97 4.76
CA THR A 115 -11.09 15.89 5.15
C THR A 115 -11.42 16.73 6.38
N SER A 116 -12.66 16.64 6.84
CA SER A 116 -13.08 17.37 8.04
C SER A 116 -14.31 16.69 8.61
N THR A 117 -14.80 17.17 9.74
CA THR A 117 -16.03 16.65 10.31
C THR A 117 -17.26 17.17 9.55
N ASP A 118 -17.09 18.17 8.70
CA ASP A 118 -18.17 18.73 7.92
C ASP A 118 -18.15 18.08 6.52
N PRO A 119 -19.17 17.32 6.15
CA PRO A 119 -19.19 16.62 4.86
C PRO A 119 -19.10 17.55 3.65
N GLU A 120 -19.49 18.81 3.79
CA GLU A 120 -19.42 19.72 2.66
C GLU A 120 -17.99 20.11 2.32
N ASN A 121 -17.07 19.90 3.24
CA ASN A 121 -15.66 20.19 3.01
C ASN A 121 -14.86 18.96 2.58
N TRP A 122 -15.53 17.84 2.33
CA TRP A 122 -14.83 16.64 1.83
C TRP A 122 -14.51 16.85 0.36
N VAL A 123 -13.35 16.37 -0.05
CA VAL A 123 -12.86 16.58 -1.42
C VAL A 123 -12.67 15.27 -2.16
N VAL A 124 -12.77 15.33 -3.46
CA VAL A 124 -12.42 14.20 -4.30
C VAL A 124 -10.91 14.10 -4.33
N ASN A 125 -10.39 12.94 -4.02
CA ASN A 125 -8.95 12.75 -4.04
C ASN A 125 -8.48 12.56 -5.47
N PRO A 126 -7.66 13.49 -5.99
CA PRO A 126 -7.18 13.38 -7.37
C PRO A 126 -6.33 12.13 -7.61
N VAL A 127 -5.73 11.54 -6.58
CA VAL A 127 -4.95 10.31 -6.74
C VAL A 127 -5.84 9.16 -7.21
N ILE A 128 -7.12 9.17 -6.81
CA ILE A 128 -8.01 8.09 -7.17
C ILE A 128 -8.31 8.08 -8.66
N THR A 129 -8.26 9.22 -9.31
CA THR A 129 -8.56 9.26 -10.73
C THR A 129 -7.46 8.61 -11.56
N LEU A 130 -6.34 8.26 -10.93
CA LEU A 130 -5.25 7.60 -11.62
C LEU A 130 -5.44 6.08 -11.65
N PHE A 131 -6.40 5.58 -10.91
CA PHE A 131 -6.70 4.17 -10.84
C PHE A 131 -7.93 3.87 -11.66
#